data_0668a85dfc33edf71badc38c49d20dff
#
_entry.id   0668a85dfc33edf71badc38c49d20dff
#
_cell.length_a   1.000
_cell.length_b   1.000
_cell.length_c   1.000
_cell.angle_alpha   90.00
_cell.angle_beta   90.00
_cell.angle_gamma   90.00
#
_symmetry.space_group_name_H-M   'P 1'
#
loop_
_entity.id
_entity.type
_entity.pdbx_description
1 polymer ?
#
loop_
_entity_poly.entity_id
_entity_poly.type
_entity_poly.pdbx_seq_one_letter_code
_entity_poly.pdbx_strand_id
1 'polypeptide(L)'
;MNKIFLIINTKILILCIMNIFNVALPQTNKLFWDGRDWNRVEKLADYDTKIEFIIKKSYLEGALDGRLFGYLKTWEEDKNIADVVFDEPVDYLTIRELIKNIDHFYYDPLNNYIPLPSAIIIANMYAKRLDINNVEGYILLTREWINELILNLDTLNYTKLLEQKMMRHHENRSSQSE
;
A
#
# COMPACT_ATOMS: atom_id res chain seq x y z
N MET A 1 11.05 58.24 5.80
CA MET A 1 9.79 57.47 5.67
C MET A 1 9.89 56.19 4.82
N ASN A 2 10.88 56.03 3.96
CA ASN A 2 10.93 54.89 2.99
C ASN A 2 11.49 53.56 3.50
N LYS A 3 12.33 53.54 4.55
CA LYS A 3 12.92 52.28 5.04
C LYS A 3 11.93 51.37 5.78
N ILE A 4 10.97 51.92 6.52
CA ILE A 4 9.97 51.14 7.27
C ILE A 4 8.99 50.50 6.31
N PHE A 5 8.60 51.21 5.24
CA PHE A 5 7.70 50.67 4.18
C PHE A 5 8.35 49.53 3.43
N LEU A 6 9.64 49.57 3.15
CA LEU A 6 10.39 48.53 2.48
C LEU A 6 10.48 47.26 3.35
N ILE A 7 10.71 47.41 4.66
CA ILE A 7 10.82 46.28 5.61
C ILE A 7 9.45 45.56 5.77
N ILE A 8 8.35 46.30 5.80
CA ILE A 8 7.01 45.74 5.90
C ILE A 8 6.65 44.95 4.63
N ASN A 9 6.93 45.49 3.45
CA ASN A 9 6.68 44.82 2.18
C ASN A 9 7.52 43.53 2.05
N THR A 10 8.78 43.52 2.49
CA THR A 10 9.64 42.33 2.44
C THR A 10 9.13 41.23 3.38
N LYS A 11 8.66 41.56 4.57
CA LYS A 11 8.08 40.59 5.51
C LYS A 11 6.76 40.00 5.00
N ILE A 12 5.90 40.80 4.39
CA ILE A 12 4.66 40.33 3.77
C ILE A 12 4.98 39.41 2.58
N LEU A 13 5.96 39.72 1.76
CA LEU A 13 6.39 38.88 0.64
C LEU A 13 6.92 37.54 1.12
N ILE A 14 7.75 37.53 2.16
CA ILE A 14 8.26 36.29 2.77
C ILE A 14 7.13 35.46 3.35
N LEU A 15 6.14 36.08 4.02
CA LEU A 15 4.98 35.37 4.56
C LEU A 15 4.10 34.76 3.45
N CYS A 16 3.92 35.45 2.33
CA CYS A 16 3.21 34.94 1.16
C CYS A 16 3.95 33.78 0.50
N ILE A 17 5.28 33.87 0.39
CA ILE A 17 6.11 32.79 -0.16
C ILE A 17 6.05 31.54 0.73
N MET A 18 6.11 31.70 2.06
CA MET A 18 5.99 30.56 2.98
C MET A 18 4.61 29.87 2.91
N ASN A 19 3.53 30.61 2.60
CA ASN A 19 2.20 30.00 2.40
C ASN A 19 2.07 29.27 1.07
N ILE A 20 2.83 29.63 0.03
CA ILE A 20 2.83 28.92 -1.25
C ILE A 20 3.50 27.54 -1.12
N PHE A 21 4.48 27.38 -0.23
CA PHE A 21 5.12 26.09 0.06
C PHE A 21 4.29 25.16 0.98
N ASN A 22 3.23 25.66 1.60
CA ASN A 22 2.24 24.86 2.33
C ASN A 22 1.06 24.43 1.44
N VAL A 23 1.24 24.38 0.12
CA VAL A 23 0.34 23.58 -0.71
C VAL A 23 0.56 22.14 -0.25
N ALA A 24 -0.30 21.70 0.66
CA ALA A 24 -0.42 20.28 0.97
C ALA A 24 -0.58 19.59 -0.37
N LEU A 25 0.48 18.88 -0.79
CA LEU A 25 0.35 17.99 -1.93
C LEU A 25 -0.90 17.19 -1.65
N PRO A 26 -1.86 17.11 -2.58
CA PRO A 26 -3.05 16.33 -2.35
C PRO A 26 -2.54 14.97 -1.89
N GLN A 27 -2.89 14.62 -0.66
CA GLN A 27 -2.64 13.31 -0.13
C GLN A 27 -3.48 12.41 -1.03
N THR A 28 -2.87 11.95 -2.13
CA THR A 28 -3.49 10.91 -2.94
C THR A 28 -3.82 9.83 -1.93
N ASN A 29 -5.08 9.42 -1.86
CA ASN A 29 -5.56 8.35 -0.97
C ASN A 29 -4.91 7.04 -1.42
N LYS A 30 -3.60 6.94 -1.19
CA LYS A 30 -2.79 5.80 -1.56
C LYS A 30 -2.99 4.75 -0.49
N LEU A 31 -3.74 3.72 -0.82
CA LEU A 31 -4.08 2.64 0.11
C LEU A 31 -2.89 1.74 0.44
N PHE A 32 -2.02 1.51 -0.56
CA PHE A 32 -0.92 0.56 -0.47
C PHE A 32 0.36 1.17 -1.04
N TRP A 33 1.50 0.69 -0.57
CA TRP A 33 2.73 0.85 -1.33
C TRP A 33 2.60 0.13 -2.67
N ASP A 34 3.21 0.72 -3.69
CA ASP A 34 3.33 0.17 -5.03
C ASP A 34 4.78 0.26 -5.53
N GLY A 35 5.02 -0.08 -6.79
CA GLY A 35 6.35 -0.03 -7.38
C GLY A 35 7.02 1.34 -7.32
N ARG A 36 6.23 2.42 -7.31
CA ARG A 36 6.78 3.80 -7.20
C ARG A 36 7.37 4.05 -5.82
N ASP A 37 6.75 3.54 -4.74
CA ASP A 37 7.31 3.65 -3.38
C ASP A 37 8.48 2.71 -3.23
N TRP A 38 8.33 1.48 -3.73
CA TRP A 38 9.37 0.47 -3.68
C TRP A 38 10.68 0.95 -4.34
N ASN A 39 10.58 1.51 -5.55
CA ASN A 39 11.73 2.06 -6.28
C ASN A 39 12.28 3.37 -5.66
N ARG A 40 11.48 4.07 -4.85
CA ARG A 40 11.92 5.27 -4.13
C ARG A 40 12.80 4.94 -2.92
N VAL A 41 12.71 3.71 -2.39
CA VAL A 41 13.46 3.30 -1.19
C VAL A 41 14.97 3.46 -1.40
N GLU A 42 15.49 3.16 -2.59
CA GLU A 42 16.90 3.35 -2.92
C GLU A 42 17.37 4.79 -2.66
N LYS A 43 16.57 5.77 -3.10
CA LYS A 43 16.86 7.21 -2.87
C LYS A 43 16.69 7.60 -1.41
N LEU A 44 15.69 7.05 -0.72
CA LEU A 44 15.46 7.31 0.71
C LEU A 44 16.59 6.75 1.58
N ALA A 45 17.19 5.65 1.14
CA ALA A 45 18.35 5.03 1.79
C ALA A 45 19.69 5.73 1.45
N ASP A 46 19.67 6.83 0.72
CA ASP A 46 20.87 7.53 0.21
C ASP A 46 21.84 6.57 -0.52
N TYR A 47 21.27 5.63 -1.28
CA TYR A 47 21.97 4.56 -2.00
C TYR A 47 22.79 3.61 -1.11
N ASP A 48 22.55 3.61 0.22
CA ASP A 48 23.08 2.58 1.12
C ASP A 48 22.28 1.29 1.00
N THR A 49 22.88 0.28 0.41
CA THR A 49 22.22 -1.02 0.15
C THR A 49 21.80 -1.77 1.42
N LYS A 50 22.44 -1.51 2.56
CA LYS A 50 22.04 -2.11 3.85
C LYS A 50 20.77 -1.44 4.38
N ILE A 51 20.70 -0.12 4.32
CA ILE A 51 19.55 0.66 4.75
C ILE A 51 18.36 0.33 3.83
N GLU A 52 18.59 0.31 2.52
CA GLU A 52 17.58 -0.10 1.53
C GLU A 52 17.01 -1.48 1.86
N PHE A 53 17.90 -2.47 2.07
CA PHE A 53 17.49 -3.83 2.43
C PHE A 53 16.66 -3.86 3.72
N ILE A 54 17.07 -3.12 4.77
CA ILE A 54 16.34 -3.07 6.04
C ILE A 54 14.94 -2.48 5.84
N ILE A 55 14.81 -1.39 5.09
CA ILE A 55 13.51 -0.75 4.83
C ILE A 55 12.58 -1.71 4.08
N LYS A 56 13.05 -2.30 2.97
CA LYS A 56 12.30 -3.25 2.16
C LYS A 56 11.89 -4.48 2.98
N LYS A 57 12.84 -5.04 3.74
CA LYS A 57 12.60 -6.18 4.64
C LYS A 57 11.52 -5.86 5.67
N SER A 58 11.64 -4.73 6.38
CA SER A 58 10.70 -4.37 7.44
C SER A 58 9.28 -4.19 6.90
N TYR A 59 9.13 -3.62 5.71
CA TYR A 59 7.82 -3.51 5.07
C TYR A 59 7.24 -4.88 4.73
N LEU A 60 8.03 -5.77 4.14
CA LEU A 60 7.58 -7.13 3.77
C LEU A 60 7.20 -7.94 5.00
N GLU A 61 8.02 -7.92 6.06
CA GLU A 61 7.69 -8.58 7.32
C GLU A 61 6.37 -8.07 7.89
N GLY A 62 6.15 -6.76 7.92
CA GLY A 62 4.87 -6.19 8.36
C GLY A 62 3.68 -6.57 7.48
N ALA A 63 3.87 -6.68 6.17
CA ALA A 63 2.82 -7.12 5.25
C ALA A 63 2.47 -8.61 5.45
N LEU A 64 3.48 -9.46 5.63
CA LEU A 64 3.31 -10.89 5.89
C LEU A 64 2.67 -11.13 7.26
N ASP A 65 3.12 -10.43 8.30
CA ASP A 65 2.51 -10.48 9.63
C ASP A 65 1.04 -10.05 9.60
N GLY A 66 0.72 -8.98 8.89
CA GLY A 66 -0.66 -8.51 8.70
C GLY A 66 -1.53 -9.55 8.00
N ARG A 67 -1.00 -10.22 6.97
CA ARG A 67 -1.69 -11.31 6.28
C ARG A 67 -1.92 -12.50 7.21
N LEU A 68 -0.88 -12.94 7.94
CA LEU A 68 -0.99 -14.03 8.90
C LEU A 68 -2.00 -13.72 10.00
N PHE A 69 -1.96 -12.50 10.54
CA PHE A 69 -2.93 -12.06 11.54
C PHE A 69 -4.37 -12.12 10.99
N GLY A 70 -4.59 -11.62 9.77
CA GLY A 70 -5.89 -11.68 9.10
C GLY A 70 -6.37 -13.12 8.90
N TYR A 71 -5.48 -14.00 8.43
CA TYR A 71 -5.75 -15.42 8.28
C TYR A 71 -6.20 -16.06 9.59
N LEU A 72 -5.41 -15.91 10.67
CA LEU A 72 -5.69 -16.51 11.96
C LEU A 72 -7.01 -16.00 12.57
N LYS A 73 -7.31 -14.71 12.40
CA LYS A 73 -8.58 -14.14 12.88
C LYS A 73 -9.78 -14.67 12.10
N THR A 74 -9.66 -14.84 10.80
CA THR A 74 -10.73 -15.43 9.97
C THR A 74 -10.86 -16.94 10.26
N TRP A 75 -9.74 -17.63 10.45
CA TRP A 75 -9.70 -19.05 10.78
C TRP A 75 -10.37 -19.38 12.13
N GLU A 76 -10.24 -18.48 13.10
CA GLU A 76 -10.89 -18.58 14.41
C GLU A 76 -12.43 -18.60 14.27
N GLU A 77 -12.97 -17.89 13.26
CA GLU A 77 -14.41 -17.84 12.97
C GLU A 77 -14.85 -18.93 11.99
N ASP A 78 -14.14 -19.08 10.87
CA ASP A 78 -14.41 -20.09 9.82
C ASP A 78 -13.12 -20.43 9.07
N LYS A 79 -12.64 -21.66 9.26
CA LYS A 79 -11.45 -22.18 8.62
C LYS A 79 -11.55 -22.17 7.08
N ASN A 80 -12.72 -22.57 6.54
CA ASN A 80 -12.87 -22.69 5.09
C ASN A 80 -12.84 -21.32 4.42
N ILE A 81 -13.42 -20.30 5.08
CA ILE A 81 -13.36 -18.91 4.60
C ILE A 81 -11.90 -18.40 4.66
N ALA A 82 -11.16 -18.70 5.73
CA ALA A 82 -9.76 -18.31 5.84
C ALA A 82 -8.92 -18.91 4.71
N ASP A 83 -9.07 -20.21 4.45
CA ASP A 83 -8.33 -20.92 3.40
C ASP A 83 -8.68 -20.37 2.00
N VAL A 84 -9.94 -19.99 1.75
CA VAL A 84 -10.37 -19.40 0.47
C VAL A 84 -9.87 -17.97 0.27
N VAL A 85 -9.90 -17.15 1.35
CA VAL A 85 -9.58 -15.71 1.26
C VAL A 85 -8.08 -15.45 1.24
N PHE A 86 -7.33 -16.19 2.07
CA PHE A 86 -5.90 -15.91 2.27
C PHE A 86 -4.98 -16.90 1.55
N ASP A 87 -5.51 -18.02 1.03
CA ASP A 87 -4.74 -19.17 0.58
C ASP A 87 -3.82 -19.71 1.70
N GLU A 88 -3.28 -20.90 1.56
CA GLU A 88 -2.32 -21.40 2.53
C GLU A 88 -1.13 -20.42 2.64
N PRO A 89 -0.75 -19.97 3.85
CA PRO A 89 0.35 -19.02 4.04
C PRO A 89 1.72 -19.72 3.89
N VAL A 90 1.91 -20.42 2.77
CA VAL A 90 3.19 -21.07 2.46
C VAL A 90 4.07 -20.07 1.72
N ASP A 91 5.06 -19.54 2.41
CA ASP A 91 6.08 -18.71 1.81
C ASP A 91 7.15 -19.60 1.16
N TYR A 92 7.16 -19.64 -0.18
CA TYR A 92 8.16 -20.38 -0.96
C TYR A 92 9.51 -19.65 -1.05
N LEU A 93 9.54 -18.38 -0.67
CA LEU A 93 10.68 -17.50 -0.83
C LEU A 93 11.18 -16.99 0.53
N THR A 94 12.48 -16.97 0.70
CA THR A 94 13.08 -16.18 1.78
C THR A 94 12.84 -14.68 1.52
N ILE A 95 12.89 -13.87 2.58
CA ILE A 95 12.75 -12.39 2.44
C ILE A 95 13.72 -11.81 1.41
N ARG A 96 14.95 -12.32 1.35
CA ARG A 96 15.95 -11.88 0.37
C ARG A 96 15.56 -12.22 -1.07
N GLU A 97 15.07 -13.41 -1.29
CA GLU A 97 14.57 -13.84 -2.61
C GLU A 97 13.31 -13.07 -2.99
N LEU A 98 12.42 -12.84 -2.03
CA LEU A 98 11.21 -12.06 -2.25
C LEU A 98 11.54 -10.62 -2.66
N ILE A 99 12.47 -9.94 -1.96
CA ILE A 99 12.95 -8.61 -2.36
C ILE A 99 13.48 -8.64 -3.80
N LYS A 100 14.35 -9.58 -4.14
CA LYS A 100 14.93 -9.71 -5.48
C LYS A 100 13.86 -9.93 -6.57
N ASN A 101 12.86 -10.76 -6.29
CA ASN A 101 11.78 -11.01 -7.26
C ASN A 101 10.87 -9.78 -7.42
N ILE A 102 10.60 -9.06 -6.34
CA ILE A 102 9.81 -7.83 -6.39
C ILE A 102 10.59 -6.71 -7.11
N ASP A 103 11.90 -6.58 -6.87
CA ASP A 103 12.76 -5.65 -7.63
C ASP A 103 12.69 -5.95 -9.12
N HIS A 104 12.78 -7.22 -9.50
CA HIS A 104 12.66 -7.64 -10.90
C HIS A 104 11.26 -7.38 -11.47
N PHE A 105 10.21 -7.63 -10.70
CA PHE A 105 8.83 -7.38 -11.12
C PHE A 105 8.56 -5.90 -11.40
N TYR A 106 9.05 -5.01 -10.54
CA TYR A 106 8.89 -3.56 -10.71
C TYR A 106 9.93 -2.91 -11.65
N TYR A 107 10.86 -3.71 -12.20
CA TYR A 107 11.72 -3.23 -13.27
C TYR A 107 10.92 -2.87 -14.52
N ASP A 108 9.80 -3.56 -14.77
CA ASP A 108 8.84 -3.16 -15.80
C ASP A 108 7.98 -1.99 -15.29
N PRO A 109 8.07 -0.80 -15.94
CA PRO A 109 7.29 0.38 -15.54
C PRO A 109 5.77 0.16 -15.55
N LEU A 110 5.27 -0.78 -16.36
CA LEU A 110 3.85 -1.10 -16.43
C LEU A 110 3.33 -1.75 -15.13
N ASN A 111 4.22 -2.29 -14.31
CA ASN A 111 3.88 -2.88 -13.02
C ASN A 111 3.90 -1.88 -11.86
N ASN A 112 4.41 -0.66 -12.07
CA ASN A 112 4.62 0.33 -11.00
C ASN A 112 3.35 0.72 -10.23
N TYR A 113 2.18 0.52 -10.78
CA TYR A 113 0.91 0.83 -10.11
C TYR A 113 0.28 -0.38 -9.40
N ILE A 114 0.87 -1.57 -9.56
CA ILE A 114 0.40 -2.77 -8.87
C ILE A 114 0.76 -2.64 -7.38
N PRO A 115 -0.19 -2.86 -6.46
CA PRO A 115 0.08 -2.83 -5.03
C PRO A 115 1.12 -3.85 -4.60
N LEU A 116 1.98 -3.49 -3.65
CA LEU A 116 3.01 -4.38 -3.15
C LEU A 116 2.47 -5.71 -2.55
N PRO A 117 1.32 -5.74 -1.86
CA PRO A 117 0.72 -7.02 -1.45
C PRO A 117 0.43 -7.97 -2.63
N SER A 118 -0.03 -7.44 -3.76
CA SER A 118 -0.23 -8.25 -4.97
C SER A 118 1.09 -8.67 -5.61
N ALA A 119 2.12 -7.83 -5.59
CA ALA A 119 3.45 -8.19 -6.07
C ALA A 119 4.08 -9.33 -5.25
N ILE A 120 3.83 -9.39 -3.94
CA ILE A 120 4.22 -10.53 -3.09
C ILE A 120 3.57 -11.84 -3.57
N ILE A 121 2.26 -11.80 -3.86
CA ILE A 121 1.54 -12.97 -4.39
C ILE A 121 2.11 -13.39 -5.75
N ILE A 122 2.33 -12.45 -6.66
CA ILE A 122 2.89 -12.71 -8.00
C ILE A 122 4.29 -13.33 -7.88
N ALA A 123 5.14 -12.82 -6.99
CA ALA A 123 6.47 -13.38 -6.75
C ALA A 123 6.40 -14.86 -6.28
N ASN A 124 5.45 -15.18 -5.40
CA ASN A 124 5.21 -16.55 -4.96
C ASN A 124 4.61 -17.43 -6.08
N MET A 125 3.75 -16.89 -6.96
CA MET A 125 3.23 -17.61 -8.13
C MET A 125 4.38 -18.03 -9.07
N TYR A 126 5.34 -17.15 -9.33
CA TYR A 126 6.55 -17.48 -10.09
C TYR A 126 7.41 -18.53 -9.38
N ALA A 127 7.58 -18.43 -8.06
CA ALA A 127 8.34 -19.41 -7.27
C ALA A 127 7.69 -20.80 -7.30
N LYS A 128 6.37 -20.86 -7.26
CA LYS A 128 5.57 -22.09 -7.43
C LYS A 128 5.62 -22.65 -8.87
N ARG A 129 6.23 -21.92 -9.81
CA ARG A 129 6.27 -22.27 -11.25
C ARG A 129 4.88 -22.48 -11.86
N LEU A 130 3.93 -21.63 -11.47
CA LEU A 130 2.60 -21.64 -12.09
C LEU A 130 2.71 -21.30 -13.58
N ASP A 131 1.73 -21.77 -14.36
CA ASP A 131 1.65 -21.45 -15.78
C ASP A 131 1.68 -19.93 -16.00
N ILE A 132 2.49 -19.49 -16.95
CA ILE A 132 2.71 -18.06 -17.21
C ILE A 132 1.39 -17.32 -17.54
N ASN A 133 0.46 -17.99 -18.24
CA ASN A 133 -0.82 -17.38 -18.58
C ASN A 133 -1.65 -17.09 -17.32
N ASN A 134 -1.56 -17.94 -16.29
CA ASN A 134 -2.23 -17.72 -15.02
C ASN A 134 -1.62 -16.53 -14.28
N VAL A 135 -0.30 -16.38 -14.30
CA VAL A 135 0.41 -15.26 -13.68
C VAL A 135 0.05 -13.94 -14.39
N GLU A 136 0.11 -13.91 -15.72
CA GLU A 136 -0.28 -12.76 -16.53
C GLU A 136 -1.76 -12.39 -16.33
N GLY A 137 -2.64 -13.41 -16.28
CA GLY A 137 -4.05 -13.22 -15.96
C GLY A 137 -4.25 -12.55 -14.59
N TYR A 138 -3.53 -12.99 -13.56
CA TYR A 138 -3.59 -12.38 -12.24
C TYR A 138 -3.05 -10.94 -12.23
N ILE A 139 -1.98 -10.66 -12.97
CA ILE A 139 -1.43 -9.30 -13.14
C ILE A 139 -2.48 -8.38 -13.78
N LEU A 140 -3.16 -8.85 -14.83
CA LEU A 140 -4.21 -8.08 -15.52
C LEU A 140 -5.38 -7.78 -14.58
N LEU A 141 -5.92 -8.81 -13.92
CA LEU A 141 -7.00 -8.66 -12.95
C LEU A 141 -6.63 -7.70 -11.80
N THR A 142 -5.38 -7.73 -11.34
CA THR A 142 -4.91 -6.81 -10.29
C THR A 142 -4.89 -5.36 -10.78
N ARG A 143 -4.50 -5.12 -12.04
CA ARG A 143 -4.53 -3.77 -12.64
C ARG A 143 -5.96 -3.25 -12.76
N GLU A 144 -6.89 -4.09 -13.20
CA GLU A 144 -8.30 -3.73 -13.28
C GLU A 144 -8.87 -3.42 -11.90
N TRP A 145 -8.65 -4.31 -10.94
CA TRP A 145 -9.10 -4.14 -9.56
C TRP A 145 -8.60 -2.85 -8.91
N ILE A 146 -7.30 -2.51 -9.05
CA ILE A 146 -6.76 -1.29 -8.44
C ILE A 146 -7.31 -0.03 -9.09
N ASN A 147 -7.55 -0.04 -10.41
CA ASN A 147 -8.16 1.07 -11.10
C ASN A 147 -9.59 1.31 -10.64
N GLU A 148 -10.41 0.26 -10.52
CA GLU A 148 -11.77 0.34 -9.99
C GLU A 148 -11.78 0.81 -8.54
N LEU A 149 -10.86 0.32 -7.71
CA LEU A 149 -10.74 0.71 -6.31
C LEU A 149 -10.42 2.20 -6.17
N ILE A 150 -9.48 2.73 -6.95
CA ILE A 150 -9.12 4.15 -6.97
C ILE A 150 -10.33 5.00 -7.38
N LEU A 151 -11.02 4.62 -8.46
CA LEU A 151 -12.22 5.33 -8.93
C LEU A 151 -13.33 5.33 -7.87
N ASN A 152 -13.54 4.22 -7.19
CA ASN A 152 -14.54 4.11 -6.13
C ASN A 152 -14.17 4.94 -4.88
N LEU A 153 -12.88 5.04 -4.55
CA LEU A 153 -12.41 5.81 -3.40
C LEU A 153 -12.45 7.32 -3.63
N ASP A 154 -12.21 7.78 -4.85
CA ASP A 154 -12.38 9.19 -5.20
C ASP A 154 -13.83 9.66 -5.06
N THR A 155 -14.79 8.73 -5.15
CA THR A 155 -16.22 8.99 -4.99
C THR A 155 -16.75 8.71 -3.58
N LEU A 156 -16.04 7.93 -2.77
CA LEU A 156 -16.45 7.55 -1.40
C LEU A 156 -15.73 8.42 -0.37
N ASN A 157 -16.51 9.15 0.42
CA ASN A 157 -16.00 9.75 1.65
C ASN A 157 -15.60 8.62 2.60
N TYR A 158 -14.27 8.40 2.75
CA TYR A 158 -13.67 7.32 3.56
C TYR A 158 -14.18 7.33 5.02
N THR A 159 -14.44 8.52 5.58
CA THR A 159 -15.05 8.70 6.89
C THR A 159 -16.44 8.04 6.96
N LYS A 160 -17.24 8.22 5.90
CA LYS A 160 -18.58 7.64 5.82
C LYS A 160 -18.56 6.12 5.73
N LEU A 161 -17.55 5.55 5.04
CA LEU A 161 -17.32 4.10 4.96
C LEU A 161 -16.94 3.51 6.33
N LEU A 162 -16.08 4.21 7.08
CA LEU A 162 -15.71 3.82 8.45
C LEU A 162 -16.89 3.89 9.40
N GLU A 163 -17.68 4.97 9.34
CA GLU A 163 -18.91 5.13 10.13
C GLU A 163 -19.90 4.00 9.86
N GLN A 164 -20.11 3.64 8.59
CA GLN A 164 -20.99 2.53 8.21
C GLN A 164 -20.49 1.18 8.71
N LYS A 165 -19.17 0.94 8.69
CA LYS A 165 -18.58 -0.29 9.26
C LYS A 165 -18.74 -0.33 10.76
N MET A 166 -18.51 0.77 11.46
CA MET A 166 -18.70 0.86 12.90
C MET A 166 -20.15 0.62 13.31
N MET A 167 -21.11 1.22 12.60
CA MET A 167 -22.54 1.00 12.85
C MET A 167 -22.93 -0.47 12.70
N ARG A 168 -22.53 -1.13 11.60
CA ARG A 168 -22.78 -2.56 11.40
C ARG A 168 -22.17 -3.43 12.49
N HIS A 169 -21.00 -3.08 12.98
CA HIS A 169 -20.36 -3.82 14.08
C HIS A 169 -21.13 -3.66 15.39
N HIS A 170 -21.72 -2.49 15.65
CA HIS A 170 -22.57 -2.25 16.82
C HIS A 170 -23.90 -3.00 16.72
N GLU A 171 -24.54 -2.99 15.54
CA GLU A 171 -25.80 -3.71 15.30
C GLU A 171 -25.64 -5.24 15.48
N ASN A 172 -24.54 -5.81 14.97
CA ASN A 172 -24.24 -7.23 15.11
C ASN A 172 -23.97 -7.63 16.58
N ARG A 173 -23.40 -6.74 17.39
CA ARG A 173 -23.18 -6.99 18.83
C ARG A 173 -24.48 -6.92 19.63
N SER A 174 -25.36 -6.01 19.31
CA SER A 174 -26.65 -5.89 20.01
C SER A 174 -27.59 -7.05 19.71
N SER A 175 -27.53 -7.61 18.50
CA SER A 175 -28.35 -8.79 18.11
C SER A 175 -27.81 -10.14 18.65
N GLN A 176 -26.56 -10.17 19.18
CA GLN A 176 -26.01 -11.39 19.84
C GLN A 176 -26.20 -11.37 21.36
N SER A 177 -26.71 -10.29 21.93
CA SER A 177 -26.94 -10.15 23.38
C SER A 177 -28.40 -10.32 23.79
N GLU A 178 -29.30 -10.61 22.86
CA GLU A 178 -30.67 -11.09 23.07
C GLU A 178 -30.78 -12.60 22.88
#